data_f4d15dc831a8f693d1805dc19d24718e
#
_entry.id   f4d15dc831a8f693d1805dc19d24718e
#
_cell.length_a   1.000
_cell.length_b   1.000
_cell.length_c   1.000
_cell.angle_alpha   90.00
_cell.angle_beta   90.00
_cell.angle_gamma   90.00
#
_symmetry.space_group_name_H-M   'P 1'
#
loop_
_entity.id
_entity.type
_entity.pdbx_description
1 polymer ?
#
loop_
_entity_poly.entity_id
_entity_poly.type
_entity_poly.pdbx_seq_one_letter_code
_entity_poly.pdbx_strand_id
1 'polypeptide(L)'
;MAIKIEARDVSVYFGSTQILHNVNLGIEEKSVTAIIGPSGCGKTTFLRTLNRLNDLSPDFRLEGEILLDGENIYHMDPIVLRRRVGMVFQKPNPFPMSIFDNVAYGLRLQGIKDKHLLQEKVKSALIAAGLWEEVQNRLSSNAFDLSGGQQQRLCIARAIAVDPEVLLMDEPTSALDPAATSRVEELILELKKSYTIVLVTHNMYQAARVSDFTAFFLSGYLVEFNKTDVIFTNPRDERTQRYVTGKFG
;
A
#
# COMPACT_ATOMS: atom_id res chain seq x y z
N MET A 1 -19.34 0.72 8.04
CA MET A 1 -18.23 1.68 7.88
C MET A 1 -18.35 2.31 6.49
N ALA A 2 -17.80 3.51 6.27
CA ALA A 2 -17.88 4.15 4.96
C ALA A 2 -16.89 3.49 3.99
N ILE A 3 -17.24 3.44 2.71
CA ILE A 3 -16.34 2.96 1.66
C ILE A 3 -15.43 4.12 1.26
N LYS A 4 -14.12 3.90 1.36
CA LYS A 4 -13.09 4.89 1.00
C LYS A 4 -12.71 4.83 -0.46
N ILE A 5 -12.47 3.62 -0.97
CA ILE A 5 -12.21 3.36 -2.38
C ILE A 5 -13.20 2.33 -2.89
N GLU A 6 -13.77 2.58 -4.06
CA GLU A 6 -14.68 1.65 -4.72
C GLU A 6 -14.23 1.42 -6.16
N ALA A 7 -13.95 0.17 -6.50
CA ALA A 7 -13.72 -0.27 -7.87
C ALA A 7 -15.01 -0.87 -8.41
N ARG A 8 -15.47 -0.40 -9.58
CA ARG A 8 -16.68 -0.83 -10.27
C ARG A 8 -16.34 -1.34 -11.67
N ASP A 9 -16.56 -2.61 -11.92
CA ASP A 9 -16.34 -3.31 -13.19
C ASP A 9 -14.95 -3.05 -13.80
N VAL A 10 -13.93 -2.95 -12.93
CA VAL A 10 -12.58 -2.57 -13.34
C VAL A 10 -11.91 -3.68 -14.13
N SER A 11 -11.62 -3.40 -15.39
CA SER A 11 -10.80 -4.22 -16.28
C SER A 11 -9.54 -3.44 -16.68
N VAL A 12 -8.39 -4.10 -16.68
CA VAL A 12 -7.09 -3.49 -16.97
C VAL A 12 -6.39 -4.24 -18.07
N TYR A 13 -5.82 -3.49 -19.01
CA TYR A 13 -5.10 -3.99 -20.17
C TYR A 13 -3.72 -3.33 -20.28
N PHE A 14 -2.74 -4.09 -20.78
CA PHE A 14 -1.48 -3.58 -21.33
C PHE A 14 -1.34 -4.07 -22.76
N GLY A 15 -1.42 -3.16 -23.72
CA GLY A 15 -1.56 -3.47 -25.13
C GLY A 15 -2.82 -4.33 -25.38
N SER A 16 -2.63 -5.51 -25.97
CA SER A 16 -3.70 -6.49 -26.21
C SER A 16 -3.97 -7.44 -25.03
N THR A 17 -3.14 -7.42 -23.99
CA THR A 17 -3.23 -8.38 -22.89
C THR A 17 -4.11 -7.83 -21.77
N GLN A 18 -5.20 -8.51 -21.46
CA GLN A 18 -6.04 -8.21 -20.31
C GLN A 18 -5.45 -8.83 -19.03
N ILE A 19 -5.23 -8.01 -18.01
CA ILE A 19 -4.64 -8.43 -16.72
C ILE A 19 -5.69 -8.55 -15.62
N LEU A 20 -6.70 -7.65 -15.62
CA LEU A 20 -7.79 -7.68 -14.63
C LEU A 20 -9.13 -7.74 -15.35
N HIS A 21 -10.05 -8.50 -14.78
CA HIS A 21 -11.35 -8.81 -15.36
C HIS A 21 -12.48 -8.40 -14.43
N ASN A 22 -13.20 -7.31 -14.74
CA ASN A 22 -14.43 -6.85 -14.09
C ASN A 22 -14.37 -6.89 -12.54
N VAL A 23 -13.29 -6.33 -11.98
CA VAL A 23 -13.08 -6.31 -10.52
C VAL A 23 -14.06 -5.33 -9.89
N ASN A 24 -14.85 -5.83 -8.94
CA ASN A 24 -15.77 -5.06 -8.10
C ASN A 24 -15.34 -5.21 -6.64
N LEU A 25 -14.82 -4.12 -6.03
CA LEU A 25 -14.27 -4.15 -4.68
C LEU A 25 -14.48 -2.83 -3.95
N GLY A 26 -15.11 -2.88 -2.77
CA GLY A 26 -15.21 -1.75 -1.85
C GLY A 26 -14.20 -1.88 -0.71
N ILE A 27 -13.35 -0.87 -0.53
CA ILE A 27 -12.35 -0.79 0.54
C ILE A 27 -12.88 0.14 1.62
N GLU A 28 -13.04 -0.39 2.84
CA GLU A 28 -13.58 0.35 3.97
C GLU A 28 -12.56 1.35 4.55
N GLU A 29 -13.07 2.51 5.00
CA GLU A 29 -12.25 3.53 5.64
C GLU A 29 -11.63 3.03 6.94
N LYS A 30 -10.37 3.44 7.21
CA LYS A 30 -9.62 3.12 8.46
C LYS A 30 -9.59 1.62 8.76
N SER A 31 -9.41 0.83 7.73
CA SER A 31 -9.24 -0.61 7.79
C SER A 31 -8.00 -1.04 7.00
N VAL A 32 -7.55 -2.27 7.24
CA VAL A 32 -6.56 -2.94 6.40
C VAL A 32 -7.25 -3.93 5.50
N THR A 33 -7.20 -3.72 4.19
CA THR A 33 -7.63 -4.70 3.19
C THR A 33 -6.41 -5.38 2.59
N ALA A 34 -6.24 -6.68 2.85
CA ALA A 34 -5.19 -7.46 2.19
C ALA A 34 -5.66 -7.99 0.84
N ILE A 35 -4.77 -7.94 -0.15
CA ILE A 35 -4.95 -8.56 -1.46
C ILE A 35 -3.98 -9.73 -1.55
N ILE A 36 -4.51 -10.96 -1.62
CA ILE A 36 -3.73 -12.20 -1.69
C ILE A 36 -3.97 -12.92 -3.01
N GLY A 37 -3.10 -13.86 -3.35
CA GLY A 37 -3.21 -14.70 -4.54
C GLY A 37 -1.83 -15.08 -5.09
N PRO A 38 -1.76 -16.02 -6.05
CA PRO A 38 -0.49 -16.47 -6.62
C PRO A 38 0.24 -15.34 -7.35
N SER A 39 1.54 -15.56 -7.61
CA SER A 39 2.35 -14.60 -8.38
C SER A 39 1.77 -14.41 -9.78
N GLY A 40 1.77 -13.18 -10.29
CA GLY A 40 1.26 -12.86 -11.62
C GLY A 40 -0.27 -12.79 -11.77
N CYS A 41 -1.06 -12.96 -10.70
CA CYS A 41 -2.52 -12.91 -10.79
C CYS A 41 -3.13 -11.48 -10.83
N GLY A 42 -2.31 -10.41 -10.91
CA GLY A 42 -2.80 -9.04 -11.09
C GLY A 42 -2.86 -8.18 -9.82
N LYS A 43 -2.44 -8.65 -8.64
CA LYS A 43 -2.51 -7.91 -7.36
C LYS A 43 -1.83 -6.53 -7.40
N THR A 44 -0.55 -6.52 -7.78
CA THR A 44 0.23 -5.27 -7.92
C THR A 44 -0.36 -4.36 -8.99
N THR A 45 -0.89 -4.93 -10.07
CA THR A 45 -1.58 -4.17 -11.13
C THR A 45 -2.81 -3.47 -10.55
N PHE A 46 -3.66 -4.19 -9.80
CA PHE A 46 -4.82 -3.60 -9.14
C PHE A 46 -4.40 -2.51 -8.15
N LEU A 47 -3.42 -2.81 -7.28
CA LEU A 47 -2.92 -1.84 -6.29
C LEU A 47 -2.46 -0.53 -6.96
N ARG A 48 -1.64 -0.63 -8.02
CA ARG A 48 -1.11 0.53 -8.76
C ARG A 48 -2.16 1.28 -9.56
N THR A 49 -3.29 0.65 -9.87
CA THR A 49 -4.40 1.32 -10.53
C THR A 49 -5.08 2.32 -9.58
N LEU A 50 -5.11 2.04 -8.26
CA LEU A 50 -5.77 2.87 -7.25
C LEU A 50 -5.14 4.28 -7.11
N ASN A 51 -3.87 4.47 -7.51
CA ASN A 51 -3.18 5.76 -7.50
C ASN A 51 -2.72 6.20 -8.90
N ARG A 52 -3.24 5.56 -9.95
CA ARG A 52 -2.92 5.85 -11.34
C ARG A 52 -1.43 5.71 -11.67
N LEU A 53 -0.71 4.81 -10.96
CA LEU A 53 0.70 4.57 -11.26
C LEU A 53 0.88 3.80 -12.58
N ASN A 54 -0.11 3.00 -12.97
CA ASN A 54 -0.10 2.27 -14.24
C ASN A 54 -0.19 3.20 -15.46
N ASP A 55 -0.72 4.44 -15.30
CA ASP A 55 -0.76 5.45 -16.37
C ASP A 55 0.64 5.83 -16.91
N LEU A 56 1.71 5.47 -16.17
CA LEU A 56 3.08 5.67 -16.64
C LEU A 56 3.48 4.68 -17.76
N SER A 57 2.71 3.62 -17.96
CA SER A 57 2.91 2.66 -19.05
C SER A 57 2.11 3.12 -20.28
N PRO A 58 2.75 3.35 -21.42
CA PRO A 58 2.06 3.91 -22.60
C PRO A 58 0.94 3.01 -23.13
N ASP A 59 1.04 1.69 -22.91
CA ASP A 59 0.06 0.71 -23.38
C ASP A 59 -1.04 0.41 -22.35
N PHE A 60 -1.09 1.16 -21.24
CA PHE A 60 -2.09 0.97 -20.20
C PHE A 60 -3.47 1.48 -20.64
N ARG A 61 -4.50 0.66 -20.41
CA ARG A 61 -5.90 1.02 -20.60
C ARG A 61 -6.74 0.44 -19.47
N LEU A 62 -7.67 1.25 -18.96
CA LEU A 62 -8.65 0.86 -17.95
C LEU A 62 -10.06 1.01 -18.52
N GLU A 63 -10.91 0.04 -18.20
CA GLU A 63 -12.37 0.10 -18.35
C GLU A 63 -13.01 -0.02 -16.96
N GLY A 64 -14.20 0.54 -16.79
CA GLY A 64 -14.86 0.64 -15.48
C GLY A 64 -14.49 1.93 -14.75
N GLU A 65 -14.72 1.97 -13.45
CA GLU A 65 -14.53 3.16 -12.62
C GLU A 65 -13.81 2.82 -11.32
N ILE A 66 -12.99 3.76 -10.84
CA ILE A 66 -12.43 3.74 -9.48
C ILE A 66 -12.78 5.06 -8.81
N LEU A 67 -13.45 4.97 -7.67
CA LEU A 67 -13.90 6.12 -6.91
C LEU A 67 -13.11 6.23 -5.62
N LEU A 68 -12.68 7.44 -5.27
CA LEU A 68 -12.14 7.81 -3.96
C LEU A 68 -13.12 8.80 -3.32
N ASP A 69 -13.74 8.43 -2.20
CA ASP A 69 -14.82 9.19 -1.57
C ASP A 69 -15.98 9.54 -2.54
N GLY A 70 -16.30 8.63 -3.46
CA GLY A 70 -17.35 8.81 -4.45
C GLY A 70 -16.96 9.62 -5.68
N GLU A 71 -15.75 10.19 -5.75
CA GLU A 71 -15.24 10.91 -6.92
C GLU A 71 -14.35 10.00 -7.78
N ASN A 72 -14.58 9.97 -9.11
CA ASN A 72 -13.79 9.17 -10.02
C ASN A 72 -12.34 9.71 -10.08
N ILE A 73 -11.36 8.84 -9.76
CA ILE A 73 -9.94 9.21 -9.70
C ILE A 73 -9.38 9.69 -11.04
N TYR A 74 -10.02 9.36 -12.16
CA TYR A 74 -9.63 9.83 -13.48
C TYR A 74 -10.13 11.25 -13.81
N HIS A 75 -11.02 11.82 -12.98
CA HIS A 75 -11.39 13.22 -13.02
C HIS A 75 -10.48 14.10 -12.15
N MET A 76 -9.63 13.47 -11.30
CA MET A 76 -8.69 14.19 -10.45
C MET A 76 -7.36 14.43 -11.18
N ASP A 77 -6.68 15.52 -10.82
CA ASP A 77 -5.27 15.69 -11.14
C ASP A 77 -4.44 14.57 -10.51
N PRO A 78 -3.58 13.85 -11.26
CA PRO A 78 -2.77 12.75 -10.72
C PRO A 78 -1.86 13.15 -9.55
N ILE A 79 -1.41 14.41 -9.49
CA ILE A 79 -0.59 14.92 -8.38
C ILE A 79 -1.44 15.04 -7.12
N VAL A 80 -2.67 15.55 -7.26
CA VAL A 80 -3.63 15.66 -6.14
C VAL A 80 -4.00 14.27 -5.65
N LEU A 81 -4.34 13.34 -6.55
CA LEU A 81 -4.64 11.95 -6.19
C LEU A 81 -3.50 11.30 -5.42
N ARG A 82 -2.26 11.40 -5.92
CA ARG A 82 -1.09 10.74 -5.29
C ARG A 82 -0.66 11.38 -3.97
N ARG A 83 -1.14 12.57 -3.63
CA ARG A 83 -1.03 13.14 -2.28
C ARG A 83 -2.01 12.48 -1.31
N ARG A 84 -3.23 12.16 -1.78
CA ARG A 84 -4.27 11.49 -0.99
C ARG A 84 -4.03 9.98 -0.88
N VAL A 85 -3.40 9.37 -1.90
CA VAL A 85 -3.16 7.92 -2.01
C VAL A 85 -1.66 7.67 -2.13
N GLY A 86 -0.99 7.50 -0.99
CA GLY A 86 0.44 7.22 -0.89
C GLY A 86 0.77 5.77 -1.24
N MET A 87 2.03 5.51 -1.59
CA MET A 87 2.50 4.16 -1.94
C MET A 87 3.83 3.80 -1.30
N VAL A 88 3.90 2.59 -0.77
CA VAL A 88 5.11 1.92 -0.28
C VAL A 88 5.40 0.74 -1.18
N PHE A 89 6.59 0.68 -1.74
CA PHE A 89 7.01 -0.34 -2.71
C PHE A 89 7.60 -1.57 -2.03
N GLN A 90 7.60 -2.67 -2.76
CA GLN A 90 8.14 -3.97 -2.34
C GLN A 90 9.61 -3.89 -1.91
N LYS A 91 10.44 -3.24 -2.73
CA LYS A 91 11.85 -2.97 -2.38
C LYS A 91 11.93 -1.57 -1.77
N PRO A 92 12.59 -1.42 -0.62
CA PRO A 92 12.88 -0.10 -0.10
C PRO A 92 13.56 0.77 -1.18
N ASN A 93 13.05 1.97 -1.38
CA ASN A 93 13.53 2.89 -2.41
C ASN A 93 13.79 4.29 -1.85
N PRO A 94 14.66 4.42 -0.83
CA PRO A 94 15.05 5.74 -0.35
C PRO A 94 15.72 6.53 -1.48
N PHE A 95 15.56 7.84 -1.48
CA PHE A 95 16.30 8.70 -2.40
C PHE A 95 17.75 8.81 -1.94
N PRO A 96 18.71 9.08 -2.87
CA PRO A 96 20.13 9.27 -2.55
C PRO A 96 20.39 10.64 -1.87
N MET A 97 19.79 10.82 -0.71
CA MET A 97 19.86 12.02 0.11
C MET A 97 19.77 11.65 1.60
N SER A 98 19.81 12.65 2.48
CA SER A 98 19.76 12.42 3.92
C SER A 98 18.44 11.76 4.36
N ILE A 99 18.44 11.17 5.58
CA ILE A 99 17.24 10.64 6.23
C ILE A 99 16.19 11.74 6.34
N PHE A 100 16.59 12.92 6.81
CA PHE A 100 15.71 14.09 6.92
C PHE A 100 15.10 14.47 5.57
N ASP A 101 15.95 14.61 4.53
CA ASP A 101 15.48 15.06 3.22
C ASP A 101 14.56 14.05 2.53
N ASN A 102 14.75 12.76 2.78
CA ASN A 102 13.81 11.73 2.29
C ASN A 102 12.39 11.99 2.81
N VAL A 103 12.22 12.23 4.11
CA VAL A 103 10.91 12.46 4.71
C VAL A 103 10.38 13.85 4.34
N ALA A 104 11.24 14.86 4.34
CA ALA A 104 10.87 16.25 4.00
C ALA A 104 10.55 16.46 2.51
N TYR A 105 10.91 15.53 1.64
CA TYR A 105 10.81 15.69 0.19
C TYR A 105 9.40 16.04 -0.28
N GLY A 106 8.42 15.22 0.11
CA GLY A 106 7.01 15.44 -0.24
C GLY A 106 6.43 16.74 0.36
N LEU A 107 6.84 17.07 1.59
CA LEU A 107 6.42 18.30 2.27
C LEU A 107 6.91 19.55 1.52
N ARG A 108 8.15 19.53 1.04
CA ARG A 108 8.71 20.62 0.22
C ARG A 108 7.98 20.76 -1.12
N LEU A 109 7.61 19.64 -1.74
CA LEU A 109 6.80 19.67 -2.98
C LEU A 109 5.40 20.26 -2.74
N GLN A 110 4.86 20.14 -1.51
CA GLN A 110 3.63 20.82 -1.09
C GLN A 110 3.83 22.31 -0.80
N GLY A 111 5.06 22.84 -0.95
CA GLY A 111 5.37 24.26 -0.73
C GLY A 111 5.70 24.62 0.71
N ILE A 112 5.88 23.67 1.63
CA ILE A 112 6.28 23.92 3.01
C ILE A 112 7.76 24.34 3.00
N LYS A 113 8.04 25.61 3.33
CA LYS A 113 9.39 26.21 3.36
C LYS A 113 9.86 26.52 4.79
N ASP A 114 8.94 26.61 5.73
CA ASP A 114 9.24 26.87 7.14
C ASP A 114 10.07 25.72 7.71
N LYS A 115 11.28 26.03 8.20
CA LYS A 115 12.23 25.02 8.71
C LYS A 115 11.73 24.33 9.98
N HIS A 116 11.07 25.09 10.87
CA HIS A 116 10.56 24.55 12.12
C HIS A 116 9.41 23.57 11.85
N LEU A 117 8.46 23.97 11.02
CA LEU A 117 7.35 23.10 10.59
C LEU A 117 7.84 21.83 9.88
N LEU A 118 8.87 21.95 9.02
CA LEU A 118 9.48 20.77 8.39
C LEU A 118 10.10 19.84 9.42
N GLN A 119 10.82 20.36 10.41
CA GLN A 119 11.42 19.55 11.47
C GLN A 119 10.36 18.83 12.30
N GLU A 120 9.27 19.51 12.67
CA GLU A 120 8.16 18.92 13.43
C GLU A 120 7.48 17.81 12.63
N LYS A 121 7.13 18.05 11.36
CA LYS A 121 6.46 17.04 10.51
C LYS A 121 7.37 15.84 10.24
N VAL A 122 8.66 16.07 9.96
CA VAL A 122 9.63 14.98 9.76
C VAL A 122 9.77 14.14 11.03
N LYS A 123 9.92 14.79 12.19
CA LYS A 123 9.98 14.10 13.49
C LYS A 123 8.72 13.27 13.72
N SER A 124 7.54 13.86 13.55
CA SER A 124 6.26 13.16 13.74
C SER A 124 6.13 11.96 12.82
N ALA A 125 6.50 12.08 11.55
CA ALA A 125 6.47 10.96 10.59
C ALA A 125 7.45 9.84 10.95
N LEU A 126 8.66 10.19 11.42
CA LEU A 126 9.65 9.20 11.88
C LEU A 126 9.21 8.50 13.16
N ILE A 127 8.55 9.21 14.08
CA ILE A 127 7.93 8.62 15.28
C ILE A 127 6.82 7.65 14.87
N ALA A 128 5.89 8.11 14.02
CA ALA A 128 4.78 7.29 13.54
C ALA A 128 5.25 6.05 12.77
N ALA A 129 6.41 6.10 12.09
CA ALA A 129 7.04 4.96 11.43
C ALA A 129 7.92 4.09 12.36
N GLY A 130 7.95 4.38 13.67
CA GLY A 130 8.76 3.64 14.65
C GLY A 130 10.26 3.68 14.37
N LEU A 131 10.76 4.77 13.75
CA LEU A 131 12.15 4.89 13.33
C LEU A 131 12.92 5.98 14.10
N TRP A 132 12.21 6.91 14.74
CA TRP A 132 12.81 8.09 15.37
C TRP A 132 13.95 7.77 16.33
N GLU A 133 13.76 6.87 17.28
CA GLU A 133 14.76 6.53 18.29
C GLU A 133 16.07 6.01 17.70
N GLU A 134 16.00 5.40 16.52
CA GLU A 134 17.16 4.82 15.85
C GLU A 134 17.96 5.85 15.02
N VAL A 135 17.32 6.98 14.63
CA VAL A 135 17.90 7.93 13.66
C VAL A 135 17.99 9.37 14.13
N GLN A 136 17.39 9.73 15.28
CA GLN A 136 17.33 11.13 15.76
C GLN A 136 18.68 11.85 15.81
N ASN A 137 19.77 11.13 16.11
CA ASN A 137 21.11 11.69 16.19
C ASN A 137 21.89 11.67 14.87
N ARG A 138 21.28 11.18 13.78
CA ARG A 138 21.94 11.03 12.46
C ARG A 138 21.01 11.37 11.29
N LEU A 139 20.12 12.32 11.46
CA LEU A 139 19.16 12.74 10.42
C LEU A 139 19.83 13.27 9.14
N SER A 140 21.06 13.76 9.24
CA SER A 140 21.88 14.22 8.10
C SER A 140 22.64 13.09 7.39
N SER A 141 22.68 11.88 7.94
CA SER A 141 23.32 10.72 7.31
C SER A 141 22.57 10.29 6.05
N ASN A 142 23.29 9.63 5.13
CA ASN A 142 22.69 9.10 3.91
C ASN A 142 21.68 8.00 4.25
N ALA A 143 20.53 8.01 3.59
CA ALA A 143 19.50 7.03 3.80
C ALA A 143 19.92 5.60 3.42
N PHE A 144 20.89 5.44 2.53
CA PHE A 144 21.46 4.13 2.17
C PHE A 144 22.32 3.50 3.27
N ASP A 145 22.74 4.27 4.30
CA ASP A 145 23.48 3.75 5.46
C ASP A 145 22.56 3.00 6.45
N LEU A 146 21.26 3.02 6.21
CA LEU A 146 20.25 2.32 7.00
C LEU A 146 20.16 0.84 6.60
N SER A 147 19.83 -0.05 7.57
CA SER A 147 19.47 -1.45 7.26
C SER A 147 18.20 -1.52 6.39
N GLY A 148 17.96 -2.66 5.71
CA GLY A 148 16.80 -2.83 4.86
C GLY A 148 15.46 -2.55 5.56
N GLY A 149 15.30 -3.03 6.80
CA GLY A 149 14.11 -2.75 7.60
C GLY A 149 13.98 -1.28 8.03
N GLN A 150 15.10 -0.60 8.30
CA GLN A 150 15.10 0.84 8.56
C GLN A 150 14.79 1.64 7.30
N GLN A 151 15.33 1.24 6.15
CA GLN A 151 15.01 1.87 4.86
C GLN A 151 13.51 1.73 4.52
N GLN A 152 12.92 0.57 4.79
CA GLN A 152 11.48 0.37 4.57
C GLN A 152 10.64 1.26 5.47
N ARG A 153 10.97 1.35 6.76
CA ARG A 153 10.28 2.26 7.69
C ARG A 153 10.51 3.74 7.30
N LEU A 154 11.68 4.09 6.76
CA LEU A 154 11.92 5.42 6.20
C LEU A 154 11.01 5.71 4.99
N CYS A 155 10.82 4.73 4.09
CA CYS A 155 9.90 4.86 2.96
C CYS A 155 8.44 5.01 3.43
N ILE A 156 8.06 4.31 4.51
CA ILE A 156 6.74 4.50 5.15
C ILE A 156 6.65 5.91 5.76
N ALA A 157 7.66 6.35 6.53
CA ALA A 157 7.70 7.72 7.08
C ALA A 157 7.55 8.78 5.99
N ARG A 158 8.27 8.63 4.86
CA ARG A 158 8.16 9.51 3.70
C ARG A 158 6.74 9.54 3.12
N ALA A 159 6.09 8.38 3.03
CA ALA A 159 4.73 8.27 2.50
C ALA A 159 3.69 8.93 3.41
N ILE A 160 3.80 8.77 4.73
CA ILE A 160 2.84 9.33 5.69
C ILE A 160 3.11 10.79 6.05
N ALA A 161 4.32 11.31 5.79
CA ALA A 161 4.68 12.70 6.11
C ALA A 161 3.77 13.74 5.43
N VAL A 162 3.23 13.41 4.26
CA VAL A 162 2.31 14.27 3.49
C VAL A 162 0.85 14.13 3.91
N ASP A 163 0.58 13.32 4.94
CA ASP A 163 -0.74 13.05 5.53
C ASP A 163 -1.74 12.51 4.49
N PRO A 164 -1.47 11.35 3.86
CA PRO A 164 -2.37 10.74 2.91
C PRO A 164 -3.62 10.20 3.61
N GLU A 165 -4.69 9.96 2.87
CA GLU A 165 -5.91 9.31 3.35
C GLU A 165 -5.84 7.79 3.21
N VAL A 166 -5.13 7.33 2.19
CA VAL A 166 -4.94 5.92 1.84
C VAL A 166 -3.44 5.62 1.70
N LEU A 167 -3.02 4.47 2.22
CA LEU A 167 -1.66 3.96 2.09
C LEU A 167 -1.67 2.61 1.38
N LEU A 168 -1.15 2.59 0.18
CA LEU A 168 -0.96 1.38 -0.61
C LEU A 168 0.39 0.76 -0.26
N MET A 169 0.43 -0.54 0.01
CA MET A 169 1.64 -1.28 0.35
C MET A 169 1.78 -2.51 -0.56
N ASP A 170 2.81 -2.51 -1.41
CA ASP A 170 3.11 -3.62 -2.32
C ASP A 170 4.17 -4.52 -1.68
N GLU A 171 3.76 -5.63 -1.08
CA GLU A 171 4.64 -6.63 -0.42
C GLU A 171 5.71 -6.01 0.52
N PRO A 172 5.36 -5.15 1.48
CA PRO A 172 6.30 -4.27 2.19
C PRO A 172 7.32 -5.00 3.07
N THR A 173 7.17 -6.31 3.27
CA THR A 173 8.04 -7.13 4.14
C THR A 173 8.78 -8.23 3.42
N SER A 174 8.57 -8.41 2.10
CA SER A 174 9.09 -9.56 1.36
C SER A 174 10.63 -9.64 1.29
N ALA A 175 11.31 -8.50 1.45
CA ALA A 175 12.78 -8.40 1.44
C ALA A 175 13.39 -8.24 2.84
N LEU A 176 12.59 -8.41 3.91
CA LEU A 176 13.00 -8.16 5.30
C LEU A 176 13.24 -9.46 6.07
N ASP A 177 14.12 -9.39 7.06
CA ASP A 177 14.26 -10.43 8.06
C ASP A 177 13.02 -10.52 8.98
N PRO A 178 12.86 -11.64 9.74
CA PRO A 178 11.68 -11.84 10.59
C PRO A 178 11.46 -10.75 11.64
N ALA A 179 12.52 -10.20 12.22
CA ALA A 179 12.39 -9.16 13.25
C ALA A 179 11.93 -7.82 12.64
N ALA A 180 12.49 -7.45 11.49
CA ALA A 180 12.06 -6.26 10.74
C ALA A 180 10.62 -6.44 10.21
N THR A 181 10.23 -7.65 9.78
CA THR A 181 8.87 -7.99 9.37
C THR A 181 7.88 -7.74 10.51
N SER A 182 8.12 -8.26 11.71
CA SER A 182 7.25 -8.04 12.88
C SER A 182 7.06 -6.56 13.18
N ARG A 183 8.14 -5.77 13.13
CA ARG A 183 8.06 -4.32 13.36
C ARG A 183 7.19 -3.61 12.32
N VAL A 184 7.26 -4.01 11.04
CA VAL A 184 6.41 -3.43 9.99
C VAL A 184 4.96 -3.87 10.17
N GLU A 185 4.69 -5.10 10.60
CA GLU A 185 3.33 -5.58 10.89
C GLU A 185 2.70 -4.82 12.07
N GLU A 186 3.43 -4.63 13.16
CA GLU A 186 2.99 -3.80 14.29
C GLU A 186 2.71 -2.35 13.84
N LEU A 187 3.57 -1.81 12.98
CA LEU A 187 3.40 -0.48 12.40
C LEU A 187 2.12 -0.38 11.55
N ILE A 188 1.80 -1.38 10.73
CA ILE A 188 0.56 -1.42 9.95
C ILE A 188 -0.66 -1.36 10.88
N LEU A 189 -0.66 -2.12 11.99
CA LEU A 189 -1.74 -2.12 12.97
C LEU A 189 -1.92 -0.76 13.68
N GLU A 190 -0.84 -0.02 13.91
CA GLU A 190 -0.92 1.34 14.45
C GLU A 190 -1.41 2.34 13.40
N LEU A 191 -0.87 2.27 12.17
CA LEU A 191 -1.21 3.19 11.09
C LEU A 191 -2.69 3.07 10.66
N LYS A 192 -3.32 1.89 10.74
CA LYS A 192 -4.73 1.72 10.38
C LYS A 192 -5.69 2.58 11.22
N LYS A 193 -5.27 3.03 12.40
CA LYS A 193 -6.08 3.93 13.25
C LYS A 193 -6.32 5.28 12.58
N SER A 194 -5.40 5.70 11.72
CA SER A 194 -5.43 6.99 11.04
C SER A 194 -5.63 6.88 9.53
N TYR A 195 -5.13 5.83 8.92
CA TYR A 195 -5.09 5.64 7.46
C TYR A 195 -5.92 4.42 7.01
N THR A 196 -6.48 4.49 5.81
CA THR A 196 -7.00 3.32 5.11
C THR A 196 -5.83 2.61 4.42
N ILE A 197 -5.64 1.31 4.66
CA ILE A 197 -4.47 0.58 4.16
C ILE A 197 -4.91 -0.51 3.18
N VAL A 198 -4.26 -0.55 2.02
CA VAL A 198 -4.39 -1.64 1.05
C VAL A 198 -3.05 -2.34 0.94
N LEU A 199 -3.00 -3.59 1.37
CA LEU A 199 -1.78 -4.39 1.49
C LEU A 199 -1.79 -5.53 0.46
N VAL A 200 -0.88 -5.53 -0.50
CA VAL A 200 -0.59 -6.73 -1.29
C VAL A 200 0.44 -7.57 -0.56
N THR A 201 0.16 -8.85 -0.40
CA THR A 201 1.11 -9.81 0.16
C THR A 201 0.89 -11.21 -0.40
N HIS A 202 1.98 -11.96 -0.55
CA HIS A 202 1.94 -13.40 -0.80
C HIS A 202 2.06 -14.22 0.49
N ASN A 203 2.29 -13.56 1.64
CA ASN A 203 2.36 -14.21 2.95
C ASN A 203 0.96 -14.24 3.59
N MET A 204 0.33 -15.41 3.55
CA MET A 204 -1.01 -15.62 4.12
C MET A 204 -1.05 -15.39 5.63
N TYR A 205 0.03 -15.72 6.35
CA TYR A 205 0.09 -15.48 7.79
C TYR A 205 0.12 -13.99 8.11
N GLN A 206 0.81 -13.18 7.29
CA GLN A 206 0.79 -11.73 7.42
C GLN A 206 -0.63 -11.19 7.17
N ALA A 207 -1.27 -11.58 6.07
CA ALA A 207 -2.64 -11.15 5.78
C ALA A 207 -3.59 -11.49 6.95
N ALA A 208 -3.51 -12.71 7.47
CA ALA A 208 -4.34 -13.16 8.60
C ALA A 208 -4.11 -12.36 9.89
N ARG A 209 -2.86 -11.87 10.14
CA ARG A 209 -2.55 -11.12 11.36
C ARG A 209 -2.92 -9.65 11.30
N VAL A 210 -2.74 -8.99 10.15
CA VAL A 210 -2.80 -7.53 10.08
C VAL A 210 -4.04 -6.98 9.41
N SER A 211 -4.78 -7.77 8.61
CA SER A 211 -5.91 -7.25 7.85
C SER A 211 -7.27 -7.50 8.49
N ASP A 212 -8.19 -6.56 8.23
CA ASP A 212 -9.60 -6.66 8.61
C ASP A 212 -10.41 -7.39 7.52
N PHE A 213 -10.05 -7.12 6.26
CA PHE A 213 -10.65 -7.72 5.07
C PHE A 213 -9.58 -8.35 4.18
N THR A 214 -9.95 -9.39 3.47
CA THR A 214 -9.05 -10.06 2.52
C THR A 214 -9.75 -10.29 1.19
N ALA A 215 -9.08 -9.87 0.11
CA ALA A 215 -9.48 -10.07 -1.28
C ALA A 215 -8.56 -11.13 -1.92
N PHE A 216 -9.12 -12.23 -2.37
CA PHE A 216 -8.38 -13.27 -3.08
C PHE A 216 -8.49 -13.09 -4.59
N PHE A 217 -7.34 -12.89 -5.23
CA PHE A 217 -7.19 -12.76 -6.68
C PHE A 217 -6.63 -14.03 -7.30
N LEU A 218 -7.20 -14.43 -8.44
CA LEU A 218 -6.72 -15.55 -9.23
C LEU A 218 -6.88 -15.23 -10.72
N SER A 219 -5.78 -15.30 -11.47
CA SER A 219 -5.76 -15.10 -12.95
C SER A 219 -6.51 -13.83 -13.41
N GLY A 220 -6.33 -12.72 -12.68
CA GLY A 220 -6.96 -11.43 -12.97
C GLY A 220 -8.38 -11.24 -12.45
N TYR A 221 -8.97 -12.23 -11.82
CA TYR A 221 -10.32 -12.16 -11.23
C TYR A 221 -10.25 -11.97 -9.73
N LEU A 222 -11.14 -11.14 -9.18
CA LEU A 222 -11.48 -11.16 -7.77
C LEU A 222 -12.39 -12.36 -7.50
N VAL A 223 -11.85 -13.40 -6.88
CA VAL A 223 -12.56 -14.64 -6.62
C VAL A 223 -13.45 -14.53 -5.39
N GLU A 224 -12.90 -13.97 -4.32
CA GLU A 224 -13.61 -13.79 -3.06
C GLU A 224 -13.11 -12.57 -2.30
N PHE A 225 -14.03 -11.85 -1.67
CA PHE A 225 -13.74 -10.74 -0.75
C PHE A 225 -14.64 -10.87 0.47
N ASN A 226 -14.03 -10.89 1.65
CA ASN A 226 -14.75 -10.99 2.93
C ASN A 226 -13.86 -10.48 4.08
N LYS A 227 -14.42 -10.52 5.31
CA LYS A 227 -13.62 -10.39 6.52
C LYS A 227 -12.51 -11.41 6.53
N THR A 228 -11.35 -11.03 7.02
CA THR A 228 -10.14 -11.87 7.00
C THR A 228 -10.35 -13.20 7.73
N ASP A 229 -11.02 -13.19 8.88
CA ASP A 229 -11.33 -14.40 9.62
C ASP A 229 -12.16 -15.39 8.78
N VAL A 230 -13.14 -14.92 8.02
CA VAL A 230 -13.97 -15.76 7.14
C VAL A 230 -13.13 -16.35 6.01
N ILE A 231 -12.28 -15.55 5.34
CA ILE A 231 -11.43 -16.04 4.25
C ILE A 231 -10.49 -17.17 4.73
N PHE A 232 -9.94 -17.07 5.94
CA PHE A 232 -8.98 -18.05 6.44
C PHE A 232 -9.58 -19.23 7.19
N THR A 233 -10.83 -19.14 7.66
CA THR A 233 -11.48 -20.22 8.43
C THR A 233 -12.61 -20.91 7.69
N ASN A 234 -13.42 -20.16 6.95
CA ASN A 234 -14.62 -20.68 6.27
C ASN A 234 -14.89 -19.93 4.95
N PRO A 235 -13.96 -19.97 3.98
CA PRO A 235 -14.16 -19.33 2.68
C PRO A 235 -15.34 -19.97 1.93
N ARG A 236 -16.03 -19.16 1.12
CA ARG A 236 -17.21 -19.61 0.35
C ARG A 236 -16.83 -20.28 -0.97
N ASP A 237 -15.71 -19.83 -1.57
CA ASP A 237 -15.21 -20.35 -2.85
C ASP A 237 -14.16 -21.44 -2.61
N GLU A 238 -14.33 -22.59 -3.28
CA GLU A 238 -13.41 -23.74 -3.17
C GLU A 238 -11.98 -23.39 -3.59
N ARG A 239 -11.82 -22.48 -4.56
CA ARG A 239 -10.49 -22.01 -5.01
C ARG A 239 -9.79 -21.23 -3.89
N THR A 240 -10.53 -20.39 -3.14
CA THR A 240 -10.02 -19.70 -1.95
C THR A 240 -9.59 -20.72 -0.90
N GLN A 241 -10.43 -21.71 -0.61
CA GLN A 241 -10.14 -22.75 0.37
C GLN A 241 -8.84 -23.53 0.01
N ARG A 242 -8.70 -23.93 -1.25
CA ARG A 242 -7.48 -24.60 -1.72
C ARG A 242 -6.24 -23.71 -1.58
N TYR A 243 -6.37 -22.42 -1.88
CA TYR A 243 -5.27 -21.48 -1.78
C TYR A 243 -4.81 -21.28 -0.32
N VAL A 244 -5.73 -20.97 0.59
CA VAL A 244 -5.40 -20.68 2.00
C VAL A 244 -4.94 -21.92 2.77
N THR A 245 -5.30 -23.14 2.32
CA THR A 245 -4.85 -24.40 2.90
C THR A 245 -3.56 -24.95 2.28
N GLY A 246 -2.92 -24.20 1.34
CA GLY A 246 -1.69 -24.63 0.67
C GLY A 246 -1.87 -25.80 -0.30
N LYS A 247 -3.10 -26.15 -0.68
CA LYS A 247 -3.43 -27.22 -1.64
C LYS A 247 -3.56 -26.70 -3.08
N PHE A 248 -2.93 -25.57 -3.37
CA PHE A 248 -2.95 -24.91 -4.65
C PHE A 248 -1.74 -25.37 -5.46
N GLY A 249 -1.94 -26.29 -6.41
CA GLY A 249 -0.95 -26.87 -7.31
C GLY A 249 -1.63 -27.57 -8.46
#